data_fb3e08c9ef6a7d3f4b24cd9ab9ff5d7c
#
_entry.id   fb3e08c9ef6a7d3f4b24cd9ab9ff5d7c
#
_cell.length_a   1.000
_cell.length_b   1.000
_cell.length_c   1.000
_cell.angle_alpha   90.00
_cell.angle_beta   90.00
_cell.angle_gamma   90.00
#
_symmetry.space_group_name_H-M   'P 1'
#
loop_
_entity.id
_entity.type
_entity.pdbx_description
1 polymer ?
#
loop_
_entity_poly.entity_id
_entity_poly.type
_entity_poly.pdbx_seq_one_letter_code
_entity_poly.pdbx_strand_id
1 'polypeptide(L)'
;KLWIKFMLPLSWLFNIATSVRKRRQKKDAWKPDQKVVVVGNLSIGGNGKTPFVIWLANLLKSKGLKPGIVSRGYRSASAQFPLEINDNTSVNASGDEPKLIHNHTKCPTVISPNRVEAVKFLLKKHDCDVIISDDGMQHYKLGRDIEVALVDGFRKFGNGFTFPTGPLREPLSRLKDVNYIVNTNKFRSDEK
;
A
#
# COMPACT_ATOMS: atom_id res chain seq x y z
N LYS A 1 -2.56 -15.69 27.03
CA LYS A 1 -4.00 -15.70 26.62
C LYS A 1 -4.87 -14.74 27.46
N LEU A 2 -4.56 -14.51 28.74
CA LEU A 2 -5.35 -13.61 29.60
C LEU A 2 -5.27 -12.14 29.14
N TRP A 3 -4.08 -11.65 28.77
CA TRP A 3 -3.83 -10.29 28.30
C TRP A 3 -4.66 -9.89 27.07
N ILE A 4 -4.96 -10.85 26.18
CA ILE A 4 -5.79 -10.59 24.99
C ILE A 4 -7.19 -10.14 25.42
N LYS A 5 -7.78 -10.77 26.43
CA LYS A 5 -9.13 -10.43 26.92
C LYS A 5 -9.19 -9.01 27.47
N PHE A 6 -8.16 -8.54 28.18
CA PHE A 6 -8.08 -7.17 28.70
C PHE A 6 -7.92 -6.13 27.59
N MET A 7 -7.27 -6.50 26.49
CA MET A 7 -7.02 -5.60 25.36
C MET A 7 -8.14 -5.57 24.32
N LEU A 8 -9.10 -6.51 24.36
CA LEU A 8 -10.22 -6.55 23.41
C LEU A 8 -11.04 -5.26 23.33
N PRO A 9 -11.39 -4.59 24.47
CA PRO A 9 -12.09 -3.32 24.40
C PRO A 9 -11.31 -2.23 23.64
N LEU A 10 -9.97 -2.23 23.79
CA LEU A 10 -9.11 -1.28 23.10
C LEU A 10 -9.07 -1.54 21.59
N SER A 11 -9.06 -2.82 21.16
CA SER A 11 -9.19 -3.17 19.74
C SER A 11 -10.55 -2.79 19.16
N TRP A 12 -11.59 -2.89 19.95
CA TRP A 12 -12.92 -2.45 19.54
C TRP A 12 -12.98 -0.92 19.32
N LEU A 13 -12.43 -0.14 20.26
CA LEU A 13 -12.28 1.31 20.11
C LEU A 13 -11.43 1.68 18.88
N PHE A 14 -10.34 0.96 18.67
CA PHE A 14 -9.49 1.12 17.48
C PHE A 14 -10.29 0.87 16.20
N ASN A 15 -11.10 -0.18 16.15
CA ASN A 15 -11.96 -0.49 14.99
C ASN A 15 -13.00 0.59 14.73
N ILE A 16 -13.59 1.16 15.78
CA ILE A 16 -14.52 2.29 15.63
C ILE A 16 -13.79 3.49 15.06
N ALA A 17 -12.66 3.87 15.64
CA ALA A 17 -11.86 5.02 15.20
C ALA A 17 -11.41 4.86 13.73
N THR A 18 -10.92 3.69 13.34
CA THR A 18 -10.52 3.40 11.96
C THR A 18 -11.69 3.39 11.00
N SER A 19 -12.86 2.90 11.42
CA SER A 19 -14.10 2.90 10.62
C SER A 19 -14.63 4.32 10.39
N VAL A 20 -14.63 5.16 11.41
CA VAL A 20 -15.02 6.57 11.30
C VAL A 20 -14.06 7.33 10.37
N ARG A 21 -12.75 7.11 10.56
CA ARG A 21 -11.71 7.70 9.68
C ARG A 21 -11.90 7.25 8.23
N LYS A 22 -12.13 5.96 7.99
CA LYS A 22 -12.41 5.39 6.66
C LYS A 22 -13.62 6.08 6.01
N ARG A 23 -14.74 6.19 6.74
CA ARG A 23 -15.97 6.83 6.22
C ARG A 23 -15.74 8.29 5.85
N ARG A 24 -15.08 9.07 6.72
CA ARG A 24 -14.74 10.48 6.46
C ARG A 24 -13.83 10.60 5.23
N GLN A 25 -12.76 9.82 5.16
CA GLN A 25 -11.83 9.88 4.04
C GLN A 25 -12.45 9.45 2.71
N LYS A 26 -13.38 8.47 2.72
CA LYS A 26 -14.11 8.06 1.50
C LYS A 26 -15.06 9.14 0.99
N LYS A 27 -15.69 9.90 1.90
CA LYS A 27 -16.59 11.00 1.51
C LYS A 27 -15.86 12.09 0.73
N ASP A 28 -14.61 12.37 1.11
CA ASP A 28 -13.77 13.42 0.51
C ASP A 28 -12.72 12.81 -0.44
N ALA A 29 -12.99 11.60 -0.97
CA ALA A 29 -12.03 10.93 -1.83
C ALA A 29 -11.92 11.63 -3.18
N TRP A 30 -10.69 11.98 -3.55
CA TRP A 30 -10.34 12.49 -4.86
C TRP A 30 -9.76 11.35 -5.72
N LYS A 31 -10.11 11.32 -7.00
CA LYS A 31 -9.61 10.34 -7.95
C LYS A 31 -9.18 11.05 -9.24
N PRO A 32 -8.02 10.70 -9.82
CA PRO A 32 -7.63 11.16 -11.15
C PRO A 32 -8.44 10.44 -12.25
N ASP A 33 -8.32 10.91 -13.49
CA ASP A 33 -8.89 10.25 -14.67
C ASP A 33 -8.18 8.92 -14.95
N GLN A 34 -6.90 8.83 -14.64
CA GLN A 34 -6.10 7.61 -14.78
C GLN A 34 -6.60 6.50 -13.87
N LYS A 35 -6.40 5.25 -14.31
CA LYS A 35 -6.71 4.10 -13.44
C LYS A 35 -5.78 4.03 -12.24
N VAL A 36 -6.37 3.85 -11.07
CA VAL A 36 -5.64 3.75 -9.80
C VAL A 36 -5.70 2.33 -9.27
N VAL A 37 -4.55 1.69 -9.17
CA VAL A 37 -4.37 0.38 -8.55
C VAL A 37 -3.71 0.56 -7.18
N VAL A 38 -4.42 0.19 -6.14
CA VAL A 38 -3.90 0.22 -4.78
C VAL A 38 -3.40 -1.16 -4.40
N VAL A 39 -2.14 -1.24 -4.02
CA VAL A 39 -1.51 -2.46 -3.48
C VAL A 39 -1.26 -2.25 -2.00
N GLY A 40 -1.62 -3.23 -1.19
CA GLY A 40 -1.37 -3.14 0.24
C GLY A 40 -1.68 -4.43 0.98
N ASN A 41 -1.77 -4.34 2.29
CA ASN A 41 -2.06 -5.46 3.16
C ASN A 41 -2.87 -5.04 4.40
N LEU A 42 -3.50 -6.00 5.04
CA LEU A 42 -4.24 -5.77 6.28
C LEU A 42 -3.39 -5.94 7.54
N SER A 43 -2.32 -6.73 7.49
CA SER A 43 -1.48 -7.01 8.65
C SER A 43 -0.27 -6.09 8.73
N ILE A 44 0.24 -5.86 9.92
CA ILE A 44 1.53 -5.21 10.15
C ILE A 44 2.64 -6.19 9.76
N GLY A 45 3.67 -5.69 9.03
CA GLY A 45 4.84 -6.47 8.63
C GLY A 45 5.05 -6.55 7.13
N GLY A 46 6.14 -7.20 6.74
CA GLY A 46 6.50 -7.42 5.34
C GLY A 46 5.67 -8.54 4.73
N ASN A 47 4.85 -8.23 3.75
CA ASN A 47 3.97 -9.18 3.05
C ASN A 47 4.28 -9.24 1.55
N GLY A 48 5.52 -8.98 1.15
CA GLY A 48 5.92 -9.03 -0.25
C GLY A 48 5.35 -7.92 -1.13
N LYS A 49 4.97 -6.76 -0.56
CA LYS A 49 4.42 -5.63 -1.35
C LYS A 49 5.39 -5.11 -2.39
N THR A 50 6.61 -4.81 -1.99
CA THR A 50 7.62 -4.24 -2.88
C THR A 50 7.92 -5.12 -4.09
N PRO A 51 8.21 -6.42 -3.96
CA PRO A 51 8.34 -7.31 -5.10
C PRO A 51 7.10 -7.37 -6.00
N PHE A 52 5.90 -7.36 -5.41
CA PHE A 52 4.66 -7.37 -6.17
C PHE A 52 4.46 -6.08 -6.96
N VAL A 53 4.72 -4.92 -6.37
CA VAL A 53 4.64 -3.61 -7.06
C VAL A 53 5.62 -3.55 -8.22
N ILE A 54 6.86 -4.03 -8.03
CA ILE A 54 7.87 -4.11 -9.09
C ILE A 54 7.39 -5.02 -10.22
N TRP A 55 6.89 -6.20 -9.89
CA TRP A 55 6.35 -7.14 -10.87
C TRP A 55 5.18 -6.52 -11.65
N LEU A 56 4.21 -5.92 -10.94
CA LEU A 56 3.03 -5.31 -11.56
C LEU A 56 3.42 -4.15 -12.49
N ALA A 57 4.31 -3.27 -12.05
CA ALA A 57 4.78 -2.16 -12.87
C ALA A 57 5.47 -2.64 -14.16
N ASN A 58 6.34 -3.65 -14.05
CA ASN A 58 7.01 -4.22 -15.22
C ASN A 58 6.03 -4.97 -16.15
N LEU A 59 5.02 -5.65 -15.59
CA LEU A 59 3.96 -6.28 -16.38
C LEU A 59 3.14 -5.23 -17.15
N LEU A 60 2.77 -4.12 -16.54
CA LEU A 60 2.04 -3.04 -17.21
C LEU A 60 2.88 -2.40 -18.31
N LYS A 61 4.18 -2.17 -18.07
CA LYS A 61 5.11 -1.70 -19.10
C LYS A 61 5.21 -2.66 -20.29
N SER A 62 5.28 -3.97 -20.04
CA SER A 62 5.33 -4.97 -21.12
C SER A 62 4.06 -5.01 -21.98
N LYS A 63 2.95 -4.46 -21.45
CA LYS A 63 1.69 -4.27 -22.18
C LYS A 63 1.58 -2.91 -22.85
N GLY A 64 2.64 -2.10 -22.86
CA GLY A 64 2.68 -0.79 -23.50
C GLY A 64 2.10 0.34 -22.65
N LEU A 65 1.73 0.09 -21.39
CA LEU A 65 1.21 1.12 -20.49
C LEU A 65 2.36 1.86 -19.78
N LYS A 66 2.09 3.10 -19.37
CA LYS A 66 3.03 3.96 -18.64
C LYS A 66 2.62 4.06 -17.16
N PRO A 67 3.07 3.13 -16.29
CA PRO A 67 2.73 3.20 -14.87
C PRO A 67 3.53 4.30 -14.17
N GLY A 68 2.83 5.06 -13.30
CA GLY A 68 3.44 5.91 -12.29
C GLY A 68 3.23 5.32 -10.90
N ILE A 69 4.20 5.50 -10.00
CA ILE A 69 4.16 4.87 -8.68
C ILE A 69 4.15 5.94 -7.60
N VAL A 70 3.26 5.78 -6.62
CA VAL A 70 3.22 6.64 -5.44
C VAL A 70 3.35 5.79 -4.18
N SER A 71 4.23 6.22 -3.27
CA SER A 71 4.45 5.56 -1.98
C SER A 71 4.45 6.56 -0.83
N ARG A 72 4.45 6.07 0.42
CA ARG A 72 4.41 6.93 1.61
C ARG A 72 5.75 7.63 1.89
N GLY A 73 6.84 6.99 1.47
CA GLY A 73 8.16 7.41 1.94
C GLY A 73 8.37 7.05 3.41
N TYR A 74 8.00 5.83 3.79
CA TYR A 74 8.24 5.34 5.15
C TYR A 74 9.74 5.36 5.44
N ARG A 75 10.12 5.92 6.61
CA ARG A 75 11.52 6.18 7.02
C ARG A 75 12.30 7.14 6.11
N SER A 76 11.63 7.86 5.23
CA SER A 76 12.27 8.96 4.50
C SER A 76 12.64 10.08 5.48
N ALA A 77 13.86 10.58 5.39
CA ALA A 77 14.34 11.74 6.12
C ALA A 77 14.11 13.05 5.34
N SER A 78 13.36 13.01 4.22
CA SER A 78 13.07 14.24 3.47
C SER A 78 12.26 15.21 4.28
N ALA A 79 12.70 16.48 4.27
CA ALA A 79 11.95 17.59 4.85
C ALA A 79 10.86 18.15 3.90
N GLN A 80 10.90 17.79 2.62
CA GLN A 80 9.98 18.32 1.60
C GLN A 80 9.22 17.18 0.89
N PHE A 81 7.90 17.37 0.82
CA PHE A 81 7.00 16.48 0.09
C PHE A 81 6.04 17.29 -0.78
N PRO A 82 5.59 16.77 -1.92
CA PRO A 82 5.96 15.49 -2.55
C PRO A 82 7.42 15.50 -3.03
N LEU A 83 8.10 14.33 -2.92
CA LEU A 83 9.45 14.14 -3.43
C LEU A 83 9.44 13.11 -4.58
N GLU A 84 9.94 13.51 -5.73
CA GLU A 84 10.20 12.61 -6.84
C GLU A 84 11.52 11.88 -6.66
N ILE A 85 11.51 10.57 -6.84
CA ILE A 85 12.70 9.72 -6.74
C ILE A 85 13.35 9.60 -8.11
N ASN A 86 14.64 9.89 -8.18
CA ASN A 86 15.50 9.71 -9.34
C ASN A 86 16.76 8.91 -8.97
N ASP A 87 17.63 8.66 -9.93
CA ASP A 87 18.84 7.85 -9.71
C ASP A 87 19.78 8.47 -8.66
N ASN A 88 19.80 9.79 -8.53
CA ASN A 88 20.62 10.52 -7.55
C ASN A 88 19.98 10.67 -6.17
N THR A 89 18.70 10.33 -6.02
CA THR A 89 18.02 10.42 -4.73
C THR A 89 18.59 9.39 -3.77
N SER A 90 19.09 9.82 -2.62
CA SER A 90 19.64 8.91 -1.62
C SER A 90 18.55 8.06 -0.98
N VAL A 91 18.94 6.87 -0.52
CA VAL A 91 18.05 5.96 0.23
C VAL A 91 17.50 6.63 1.49
N ASN A 92 18.34 7.42 2.16
CA ASN A 92 17.92 8.17 3.36
C ASN A 92 16.80 9.18 3.05
N ALA A 93 16.88 9.86 1.90
CA ALA A 93 15.85 10.82 1.49
C ALA A 93 14.56 10.16 1.02
N SER A 94 14.63 8.99 0.36
CA SER A 94 13.48 8.32 -0.24
C SER A 94 12.85 7.25 0.64
N GLY A 95 13.62 6.63 1.52
CA GLY A 95 13.32 5.34 2.14
C GLY A 95 13.75 4.17 1.24
N ASP A 96 13.98 3.01 1.85
CA ASP A 96 14.51 1.82 1.16
C ASP A 96 13.56 1.28 0.08
N GLU A 97 12.29 1.06 0.45
CA GLU A 97 11.31 0.42 -0.43
C GLU A 97 11.00 1.26 -1.69
N PRO A 98 10.71 2.58 -1.61
CA PRO A 98 10.46 3.39 -2.79
C PRO A 98 11.68 3.52 -3.71
N LYS A 99 12.90 3.58 -3.15
CA LYS A 99 14.12 3.60 -3.94
C LYS A 99 14.34 2.30 -4.68
N LEU A 100 14.09 1.16 -4.01
CA LEU A 100 14.17 -0.17 -4.63
C LEU A 100 13.17 -0.30 -5.79
N ILE A 101 11.92 0.14 -5.59
CA ILE A 101 10.90 0.14 -6.64
C ILE A 101 11.36 0.97 -7.84
N HIS A 102 11.82 2.21 -7.62
CA HIS A 102 12.33 3.06 -8.69
C HIS A 102 13.47 2.42 -9.47
N ASN A 103 14.46 1.88 -8.76
CA ASN A 103 15.64 1.28 -9.38
C ASN A 103 15.30 0.09 -10.30
N HIS A 104 14.33 -0.74 -9.89
CA HIS A 104 13.93 -1.94 -10.64
C HIS A 104 12.89 -1.69 -11.74
N THR A 105 12.13 -0.62 -11.63
CA THR A 105 11.06 -0.35 -12.60
C THR A 105 11.41 0.77 -13.57
N LYS A 106 12.24 1.72 -13.12
CA LYS A 106 12.53 2.99 -13.80
C LYS A 106 11.24 3.78 -14.14
N CYS A 107 10.15 3.50 -13.43
CA CYS A 107 8.92 4.27 -13.53
C CYS A 107 9.05 5.58 -12.73
N PRO A 108 8.35 6.64 -13.16
CA PRO A 108 8.17 7.82 -12.33
C PRO A 108 7.65 7.43 -10.94
N THR A 109 8.39 7.77 -9.91
CA THR A 109 8.07 7.36 -8.53
C THR A 109 8.09 8.58 -7.63
N VAL A 110 6.98 8.82 -6.93
CA VAL A 110 6.82 9.98 -6.03
C VAL A 110 6.42 9.49 -4.64
N ILE A 111 7.08 10.05 -3.63
CA ILE A 111 6.72 9.80 -2.23
C ILE A 111 6.06 11.02 -1.59
N SER A 112 5.02 10.76 -0.80
CA SER A 112 4.40 11.75 0.09
C SER A 112 3.54 11.06 1.16
N PRO A 113 3.50 11.57 2.39
CA PRO A 113 2.49 11.16 3.37
C PRO A 113 1.05 11.34 2.84
N ASN A 114 0.81 12.36 2.01
CA ASN A 114 -0.45 12.61 1.33
C ASN A 114 -0.42 12.02 -0.11
N ARG A 115 -1.08 10.88 -0.30
CA ARG A 115 -1.13 10.18 -1.60
C ARG A 115 -1.78 10.98 -2.71
N VAL A 116 -2.78 11.79 -2.38
CA VAL A 116 -3.46 12.65 -3.36
C VAL A 116 -2.49 13.69 -3.93
N GLU A 117 -1.70 14.32 -3.06
CA GLU A 117 -0.67 15.26 -3.49
C GLU A 117 0.45 14.58 -4.29
N ALA A 118 0.84 13.36 -3.88
CA ALA A 118 1.81 12.58 -4.65
C ALA A 118 1.32 12.30 -6.08
N VAL A 119 0.07 11.90 -6.24
CA VAL A 119 -0.52 11.62 -7.56
C VAL A 119 -0.64 12.91 -8.39
N LYS A 120 -1.12 14.01 -7.80
CA LYS A 120 -1.21 15.31 -8.50
C LYS A 120 0.15 15.79 -8.98
N PHE A 121 1.17 15.67 -8.13
CA PHE A 121 2.53 16.04 -8.49
C PHE A 121 3.09 15.16 -9.61
N LEU A 122 2.87 13.84 -9.51
CA LEU A 122 3.29 12.87 -10.52
C LEU A 122 2.69 13.19 -11.88
N LEU A 123 1.35 13.36 -11.93
CA LEU A 123 0.62 13.60 -13.18
C LEU A 123 0.90 14.99 -13.79
N LYS A 124 1.33 15.96 -12.99
CA LYS A 124 1.78 17.26 -13.51
C LYS A 124 3.08 17.16 -14.31
N LYS A 125 3.92 16.17 -13.98
CA LYS A 125 5.27 16.02 -14.57
C LYS A 125 5.38 14.90 -15.59
N HIS A 126 4.53 13.89 -15.47
CA HIS A 126 4.66 12.65 -16.25
C HIS A 126 3.30 12.26 -16.84
N ASP A 127 3.36 11.82 -18.08
CA ASP A 127 2.24 11.19 -18.78
C ASP A 127 2.14 9.73 -18.34
N CYS A 128 1.21 9.44 -17.42
CA CYS A 128 0.98 8.10 -16.91
C CYS A 128 -0.43 7.61 -17.25
N ASP A 129 -0.56 6.36 -17.69
CA ASP A 129 -1.85 5.71 -17.97
C ASP A 129 -2.45 5.09 -16.70
N VAL A 130 -1.59 4.60 -15.80
CA VAL A 130 -1.97 3.88 -14.58
C VAL A 130 -1.13 4.36 -13.40
N ILE A 131 -1.79 4.55 -12.27
CA ILE A 131 -1.15 4.89 -11.00
C ILE A 131 -1.16 3.65 -10.09
N ILE A 132 0.02 3.25 -9.62
CA ILE A 132 0.17 2.21 -8.59
C ILE A 132 0.44 2.87 -7.26
N SER A 133 -0.47 2.70 -6.30
CA SER A 133 -0.27 3.19 -4.93
C SER A 133 0.24 2.07 -4.03
N ASP A 134 1.52 2.16 -3.67
CA ASP A 134 2.17 1.24 -2.74
C ASP A 134 1.78 1.54 -1.29
N ASP A 135 1.46 0.48 -0.53
CA ASP A 135 0.93 0.52 0.85
C ASP A 135 -0.22 1.52 1.03
N GLY A 136 -1.13 1.52 0.04
CA GLY A 136 -2.19 2.53 -0.08
C GLY A 136 -3.54 2.12 0.51
N MET A 137 -3.73 0.88 1.01
CA MET A 137 -5.04 0.37 1.40
C MET A 137 -5.76 1.25 2.42
N GLN A 138 -5.06 1.75 3.44
CA GLN A 138 -5.60 2.60 4.50
C GLN A 138 -5.67 4.10 4.12
N HIS A 139 -5.31 4.45 2.87
CA HIS A 139 -5.31 5.84 2.40
C HIS A 139 -6.55 6.15 1.55
N TYR A 140 -7.71 6.19 2.19
CA TYR A 140 -9.02 6.27 1.55
C TYR A 140 -9.34 7.61 0.86
N LYS A 141 -8.55 8.66 1.09
CA LYS A 141 -8.66 9.93 0.36
C LYS A 141 -8.30 9.81 -1.11
N LEU A 142 -7.47 8.82 -1.48
CA LEU A 142 -7.19 8.50 -2.87
C LEU A 142 -8.25 7.50 -3.37
N GLY A 143 -9.09 7.95 -4.30
CA GLY A 143 -10.01 7.09 -5.02
C GLY A 143 -9.26 6.05 -5.85
N ARG A 144 -9.87 4.89 -6.03
CA ARG A 144 -9.22 3.71 -6.62
C ARG A 144 -10.17 2.92 -7.50
N ASP A 145 -9.63 2.31 -8.55
CA ASP A 145 -10.37 1.39 -9.43
C ASP A 145 -10.17 -0.06 -9.00
N ILE A 146 -8.93 -0.41 -8.65
CA ILE A 146 -8.54 -1.77 -8.27
C ILE A 146 -7.82 -1.73 -6.94
N GLU A 147 -8.16 -2.68 -6.10
CA GLU A 147 -7.53 -2.90 -4.80
C GLU A 147 -7.01 -4.33 -4.70
N VAL A 148 -5.70 -4.47 -4.44
CA VAL A 148 -5.01 -5.75 -4.30
C VAL A 148 -4.51 -5.90 -2.87
N ALA A 149 -5.04 -6.88 -2.16
CA ALA A 149 -4.61 -7.23 -0.82
C ALA A 149 -3.58 -8.36 -0.86
N LEU A 150 -2.37 -8.09 -0.37
CA LEU A 150 -1.34 -9.12 -0.23
C LEU A 150 -1.45 -9.79 1.13
N VAL A 151 -1.41 -11.11 1.13
CA VAL A 151 -1.48 -11.96 2.32
C VAL A 151 -0.24 -12.85 2.35
N ASP A 152 0.51 -12.80 3.43
CA ASP A 152 1.62 -13.73 3.65
C ASP A 152 1.08 -15.14 3.92
N GLY A 153 1.47 -16.10 3.11
CA GLY A 153 0.97 -17.48 3.17
C GLY A 153 1.33 -18.23 4.45
N PHE A 154 2.42 -17.83 5.13
CA PHE A 154 2.83 -18.41 6.41
C PHE A 154 2.13 -17.76 7.59
N ARG A 155 2.23 -16.43 7.68
CA ARG A 155 1.70 -15.66 8.82
C ARG A 155 0.19 -15.49 8.72
N LYS A 156 -0.35 -15.52 7.50
CA LYS A 156 -1.76 -15.26 7.21
C LYS A 156 -2.24 -14.00 7.92
N PHE A 157 -3.17 -14.14 8.83
CA PHE A 157 -3.77 -13.04 9.58
C PHE A 157 -3.40 -13.07 11.08
N GLY A 158 -2.41 -13.89 11.45
CA GLY A 158 -2.02 -14.08 12.83
C GLY A 158 -3.19 -14.63 13.66
N ASN A 159 -3.50 -13.97 14.78
CA ASN A 159 -4.62 -14.35 15.65
C ASN A 159 -5.99 -13.80 15.17
N GLY A 160 -6.05 -13.12 14.02
CA GLY A 160 -7.28 -12.56 13.44
C GLY A 160 -7.80 -11.27 14.07
N PHE A 161 -7.14 -10.77 15.13
CA PHE A 161 -7.56 -9.53 15.79
C PHE A 161 -6.84 -8.31 15.21
N THR A 162 -7.49 -7.18 15.34
CA THR A 162 -6.91 -5.87 15.04
C THR A 162 -6.00 -5.38 16.16
N PHE A 163 -5.12 -4.42 15.83
CA PHE A 163 -4.29 -3.76 16.83
C PHE A 163 -5.14 -3.17 17.97
N PRO A 164 -4.69 -3.24 19.25
CA PRO A 164 -3.41 -3.77 19.71
C PRO A 164 -3.41 -5.27 20.06
N THR A 165 -4.53 -5.97 19.99
CA THR A 165 -4.63 -7.39 20.36
C THR A 165 -4.10 -8.34 19.30
N GLY A 166 -3.95 -7.88 18.07
CA GLY A 166 -3.43 -8.64 16.95
C GLY A 166 -2.73 -7.78 15.90
N PRO A 167 -2.25 -8.41 14.84
CA PRO A 167 -1.43 -7.74 13.84
C PRO A 167 -2.23 -6.97 12.81
N LEU A 168 -3.56 -6.99 12.84
CA LEU A 168 -4.37 -6.41 11.77
C LEU A 168 -4.55 -4.90 11.94
N ARG A 169 -4.36 -4.16 10.85
CA ARG A 169 -4.65 -2.71 10.73
C ARG A 169 -6.14 -2.44 10.54
N GLU A 170 -6.86 -3.41 9.97
CA GLU A 170 -8.30 -3.38 9.71
C GLU A 170 -8.88 -4.78 9.88
N PRO A 171 -10.18 -4.92 10.19
CA PRO A 171 -10.80 -6.22 10.40
C PRO A 171 -10.80 -7.07 9.12
N LEU A 172 -10.83 -8.40 9.25
CA LEU A 172 -10.84 -9.34 8.12
C LEU A 172 -12.00 -9.14 7.14
N SER A 173 -13.13 -8.61 7.63
CA SER A 173 -14.26 -8.27 6.77
C SER A 173 -13.90 -7.31 5.63
N ARG A 174 -12.79 -6.55 5.79
CA ARG A 174 -12.26 -5.65 4.77
C ARG A 174 -11.85 -6.37 3.48
N LEU A 175 -11.51 -7.65 3.56
CA LEU A 175 -11.16 -8.46 2.39
C LEU A 175 -12.34 -8.67 1.42
N LYS A 176 -13.58 -8.50 1.90
CA LYS A 176 -14.76 -8.55 1.03
C LYS A 176 -14.88 -7.37 0.07
N ASP A 177 -14.19 -6.27 0.39
CA ASP A 177 -14.25 -5.03 -0.39
C ASP A 177 -13.09 -4.92 -1.41
N VAL A 178 -12.11 -5.83 -1.41
CA VAL A 178 -10.97 -5.79 -2.34
C VAL A 178 -11.27 -6.58 -3.62
N ASN A 179 -10.64 -6.18 -4.72
CA ASN A 179 -10.83 -6.84 -6.01
C ASN A 179 -10.04 -8.16 -6.11
N TYR A 180 -8.82 -8.16 -5.54
CA TYR A 180 -7.91 -9.31 -5.59
C TYR A 180 -7.24 -9.56 -4.27
N ILE A 181 -7.09 -10.83 -3.92
CA ILE A 181 -6.27 -11.30 -2.82
C ILE A 181 -5.14 -12.13 -3.41
N VAL A 182 -3.91 -11.69 -3.17
CA VAL A 182 -2.71 -12.37 -3.64
C VAL A 182 -1.97 -12.96 -2.45
N ASN A 183 -1.78 -14.28 -2.49
CA ASN A 183 -1.03 -14.99 -1.47
C ASN A 183 0.45 -14.99 -1.86
N THR A 184 1.27 -14.35 -1.05
CA THR A 184 2.73 -14.36 -1.17
C THR A 184 3.31 -15.47 -0.29
N ASN A 185 4.49 -15.99 -0.62
CA ASN A 185 5.13 -17.07 0.15
C ASN A 185 4.27 -18.34 0.29
N LYS A 186 3.62 -18.77 -0.79
CA LYS A 186 2.93 -20.05 -0.80
C LYS A 186 3.95 -21.17 -0.69
N PHE A 187 3.77 -22.13 0.23
CA PHE A 187 4.54 -23.35 0.24
C PHE A 187 4.51 -23.97 -1.15
N ARG A 188 5.65 -24.29 -1.72
CA ARG A 188 5.74 -25.33 -2.74
C ARG A 188 5.40 -26.64 -2.04
N SER A 189 4.20 -27.16 -2.29
CA SER A 189 3.78 -28.47 -1.82
C SER A 189 4.49 -29.64 -2.52
N ASP A 190 5.53 -29.35 -3.30
CA ASP A 190 6.14 -30.28 -4.26
C ASP A 190 7.55 -30.73 -3.86
N GLU A 191 8.00 -30.45 -2.63
CA GLU A 191 9.20 -31.10 -2.06
C GLU A 191 8.73 -32.22 -1.09
N LYS A 192 8.38 -33.35 -1.66
CA LYS A 192 8.44 -34.66 -1.03
C LYS A 192 9.46 -35.49 -1.73
#